data_cc6af608f5e03f8643864fe6672790bb
#
_entry.id   cc6af608f5e03f8643864fe6672790bb
#
_cell.length_a   1.000
_cell.length_b   1.000
_cell.length_c   1.000
_cell.angle_alpha   90.00
_cell.angle_beta   90.00
_cell.angle_gamma   90.00
#
_symmetry.space_group_name_H-M   'P 1'
#
loop_
_entity.id
_entity.type
_entity.pdbx_description
1 polymer ?
#
loop_
_entity_poly.entity_id
_entity_poly.type
_entity_poly.pdbx_seq_one_letter_code
_entity_poly.pdbx_strand_id
1 'polypeptide(L)' 'MNTYNVTLSYEDRGGSNEARTIKVDASNIAGAIGKATREFVKSLDRKQRFDMNKGLKIEAARATGESAEASGSAAEAGG' A
#
# COMPACT_ATOMS: atom_id res chain seq x y z
N MET A 1 -0.39 -16.28 -11.02
CA MET A 1 -0.42 -14.92 -10.48
C MET A 1 0.27 -14.87 -9.14
N ASN A 2 0.82 -13.75 -8.81
CA ASN A 2 1.48 -13.56 -7.53
C ASN A 2 0.63 -12.69 -6.63
N THR A 3 0.80 -12.85 -5.33
CA THR A 3 0.11 -12.02 -4.36
C THR A 3 1.09 -10.97 -3.86
N TYR A 4 0.61 -9.74 -3.77
CA TYR A 4 1.43 -8.61 -3.33
C TYR A 4 0.73 -7.88 -2.18
N ASN A 5 1.53 -7.38 -1.25
CA ASN A 5 1.05 -6.47 -0.22
C ASN A 5 1.43 -5.07 -0.64
N VAL A 6 0.45 -4.21 -0.80
CA VAL A 6 0.68 -2.84 -1.22
C VAL A 6 0.22 -1.92 -0.11
N THR A 7 1.14 -1.16 0.43
CA THR A 7 0.84 -0.19 1.48
C THR A 7 0.80 1.20 0.87
N LEU A 8 -0.34 1.86 1.04
CA LEU A 8 -0.53 3.21 0.53
C LEU A 8 -0.73 4.12 1.73
N SER A 9 -0.04 5.24 1.75
CA SER A 9 -0.15 6.17 2.86
C SER A 9 -0.08 7.61 2.38
N TYR A 10 -0.73 8.47 3.12
CA TYR A 10 -0.72 9.91 2.83
C TYR A 10 -0.89 10.66 4.14
N GLU A 11 -0.50 11.91 4.12
CA GLU A 11 -0.66 12.78 5.29
C GLU A 11 -1.94 13.59 5.11
N ASP A 12 -2.84 13.54 6.10
CA ASP A 12 -4.08 14.27 6.00
C ASP A 12 -3.85 15.75 6.37
N ARG A 13 -4.89 16.55 6.24
CA ARG A 13 -4.78 17.99 6.47
C ARG A 13 -4.48 18.34 7.92
N GLY A 14 -4.73 17.41 8.82
CA GLY A 14 -4.41 17.58 10.23
C GLY A 14 -3.00 17.16 10.60
N GLY A 15 -2.24 16.66 9.64
CA GLY A 15 -0.88 16.21 9.89
C GLY A 15 -0.77 14.75 10.29
N SER A 16 -1.88 14.02 10.33
CA SER A 16 -1.85 12.61 10.67
C SER A 16 -1.53 11.78 9.44
N ASN A 17 -0.79 10.71 9.65
CA ASN A 17 -0.42 9.82 8.56
C ASN A 17 -1.45 8.68 8.49
N GLU A 18 -2.13 8.58 7.35
CA GLU A 18 -3.10 7.53 7.12
C GLU A 18 -2.47 6.46 6.24
N ALA A 19 -2.52 5.22 6.68
CA ALA A 19 -1.90 4.14 5.93
C ALA A 19 -2.82 2.94 5.87
N ARG A 20 -2.76 2.23 4.76
CA ARG A 20 -3.54 1.01 4.58
C ARG A 20 -2.74 0.05 3.73
N THR A 21 -2.77 -1.23 4.11
CA THR A 21 -2.16 -2.28 3.32
C THR A 21 -3.25 -3.09 2.65
N ILE A 22 -3.14 -3.24 1.33
CA ILE A 22 -4.11 -3.98 0.55
C ILE A 22 -3.38 -5.16 -0.10
N LYS A 23 -3.95 -6.35 0.07
CA LYS A 23 -3.39 -7.54 -0.55
C LYS A 23 -4.08 -7.77 -1.88
N VAL A 24 -3.32 -7.88 -2.95
CA VAL A 24 -3.86 -8.07 -4.29
C VAL A 24 -3.09 -9.14 -5.04
N ASP A 25 -3.79 -9.78 -5.99
CA ASP A 25 -3.16 -10.73 -6.90
C ASP A 25 -2.93 -10.05 -8.24
N ALA A 26 -1.75 -10.22 -8.79
CA ALA A 26 -1.42 -9.64 -10.08
C ALA A 26 -0.27 -10.41 -10.72
N SER A 27 -0.05 -10.19 -12.00
CA SER A 27 1.03 -10.84 -12.73
C SER A 27 2.39 -10.24 -12.36
N ASN A 28 2.40 -8.97 -12.01
CA ASN A 28 3.63 -8.29 -11.63
C ASN A 28 3.32 -7.16 -10.65
N ILE A 29 4.39 -6.56 -10.14
CA ILE A 29 4.23 -5.55 -9.09
C ILE A 29 3.54 -4.29 -9.60
N ALA A 30 3.78 -3.92 -10.86
CA ALA A 30 3.13 -2.73 -11.42
C ALA A 30 1.61 -2.92 -11.48
N GLY A 31 1.16 -4.10 -11.87
CA GLY A 31 -0.26 -4.42 -11.87
C GLY A 31 -0.85 -4.44 -10.48
N ALA A 32 -0.09 -4.92 -9.51
CA ALA A 32 -0.54 -4.93 -8.13
C ALA A 32 -0.72 -3.51 -7.60
N ILE A 33 0.23 -2.64 -7.88
CA ILE A 33 0.13 -1.25 -7.46
C ILE A 33 -1.10 -0.58 -8.07
N GLY A 34 -1.37 -0.83 -9.35
CA GLY A 34 -2.53 -0.27 -10.01
C GLY A 34 -3.84 -0.73 -9.39
N LYS A 35 -3.96 -2.04 -9.12
CA LYS A 35 -5.16 -2.57 -8.49
C LYS A 35 -5.36 -2.02 -7.09
N ALA A 36 -4.31 -2.03 -6.29
CA ALA A 36 -4.40 -1.57 -4.92
C ALA A 36 -4.73 -0.08 -4.86
N THR A 37 -4.13 0.70 -5.75
CA THR A 37 -4.41 2.14 -5.78
C THR A 37 -5.87 2.41 -6.11
N ARG A 38 -6.43 1.70 -7.07
CA ARG A 38 -7.84 1.85 -7.41
C ARG A 38 -8.75 1.51 -6.23
N GLU A 39 -8.44 0.41 -5.53
CA GLU A 39 -9.22 0.03 -4.37
C GLU A 39 -9.10 1.05 -3.25
N PHE A 40 -7.89 1.55 -3.04
CA PHE A 40 -7.65 2.55 -2.01
C PHE A 40 -8.45 3.81 -2.28
N VAL A 41 -8.39 4.31 -3.51
CA VAL A 41 -9.10 5.53 -3.91
C VAL A 41 -10.62 5.35 -3.75
N LYS A 42 -11.14 4.18 -4.11
CA LYS A 42 -12.56 3.91 -3.94
C LYS A 42 -13.01 3.98 -2.50
N SER A 43 -12.14 3.63 -1.57
CA SER A 43 -12.49 3.61 -0.16
C SER A 43 -12.39 4.98 0.48
N LEU A 44 -11.86 5.98 -0.23
CA LEU A 44 -11.69 7.31 0.32
C LEU A 44 -12.86 8.21 -0.06
N ASP A 45 -13.24 9.11 0.85
CA ASP A 45 -14.23 10.11 0.53
C ASP A 45 -13.56 11.27 -0.21
N ARG A 46 -14.36 12.30 -0.52
CA ARG A 46 -13.86 13.43 -1.31
C ARG A 46 -12.71 14.16 -0.61
N LYS A 47 -12.83 14.38 0.68
CA LYS A 47 -11.81 15.08 1.46
C LYS A 47 -10.52 14.27 1.52
N GLN A 48 -10.66 12.98 1.76
CA GLN A 48 -9.51 12.10 1.84
C GLN A 48 -8.78 12.03 0.50
N ARG A 49 -9.53 11.96 -0.61
CA ARG A 49 -8.91 11.95 -1.92
C ARG A 49 -8.17 13.25 -2.22
N PHE A 50 -8.74 14.36 -1.77
CA PHE A 50 -8.09 15.64 -1.94
C PHE A 50 -6.76 15.68 -1.19
N ASP A 51 -6.76 15.20 0.06
CA ASP A 51 -5.54 15.17 0.86
C ASP A 51 -4.51 14.20 0.26
N MET A 52 -4.97 13.05 -0.22
CA MET A 52 -4.10 12.08 -0.86
C MET A 52 -3.42 12.64 -2.10
N ASN A 53 -4.11 13.47 -2.86
CA ASN A 53 -3.57 14.04 -4.08
C ASN A 53 -2.40 15.01 -3.84
N LYS A 54 -2.21 15.44 -2.61
CA LYS A 54 -1.06 16.27 -2.26
C LYS A 54 0.22 15.45 -2.17
N GLY A 55 0.08 14.17 -1.92
CA GLY A 55 1.23 13.28 -1.88
C GLY A 55 0.81 11.91 -1.41
N LEU A 56 1.17 10.89 -2.16
CA LEU A 56 0.83 9.51 -1.84
C LEU A 56 2.09 8.69 -1.88
N LYS A 57 2.36 7.98 -0.79
CA LYS A 57 3.47 7.05 -0.74
C LYS A 57 2.94 5.64 -0.98
N ILE A 58 3.62 4.89 -1.82
CA ILE A 58 3.23 3.53 -2.14
C ILE A 58 4.42 2.62 -1.93
N GLU A 59 4.23 1.58 -1.12
CA GLU A 59 5.21 0.53 -0.95
C GLU A 59 4.57 -0.77 -1.33
N ALA A 60 5.20 -1.50 -2.24
CA ALA A 60 4.67 -2.77 -2.69
C ALA A 60 5.73 -3.84 -2.56
N ALA A 61 5.33 -5.00 -2.06
CA ALA A 61 6.23 -6.11 -1.92
C ALA A 61 5.46 -7.40 -2.17
N ARG A 62 6.14 -8.38 -2.72
CA ARG A 62 5.54 -9.67 -2.96
C ARG A 62 5.26 -10.34 -1.63
N ALA A 63 4.04 -10.81 -1.46
CA ALA A 63 3.67 -11.54 -0.26
C ALA A 63 4.15 -12.97 -0.43
N THR A 64 5.08 -13.39 0.42
CA THR A 64 5.50 -14.77 0.42
C THR A 64 4.91 -15.42 1.65
N GLY A 65 4.44 -16.58 1.48
CA GLY A 65 3.70 -17.23 2.54
C GLY A 65 4.43 -17.31 3.84
N GLU A 66 5.68 -17.54 3.77
CA GLU A 66 6.40 -17.75 4.99
C GLU A 66 7.18 -16.56 5.40
N SER A 67 7.43 -15.72 4.62
CA SER A 67 8.27 -14.71 5.04
C SER A 67 7.59 -13.55 5.51
N ALA A 68 6.82 -13.80 5.60
CA ALA A 68 6.36 -12.67 6.01
C ALA A 68 6.84 -12.13 7.22
N GLU A 69 7.30 -12.95 7.09
CA GLU A 69 7.55 -12.42 7.74
C GLU A 69 8.25 -11.87 7.94
N ALA A 70 8.66 -12.43 8.00
CA ALA A 70 9.45 -11.78 8.17
C ALA A 70 9.83 -11.07 8.03
N SER A 71 9.87 -11.32 8.22
CA SER A 71 10.41 -10.40 8.23
C SER A 71 10.46 -9.67 8.14
N GLY A 72 10.47 -9.91 8.41
CA GLY A 72 10.83 -8.93 8.50
C GLY A 72 11.07 -8.43 8.31
N SER A 73 11.18 -8.69 8.55
CA SER A 73 11.67 -7.90 8.42
C SER A 73 11.83 -7.33 8.13
N ALA A 74 12.02 -7.61 8.33
CA ALA A 74 12.39 -6.78 8.15
C ALA A 74 12.50 -6.29 8.03
N ALA A 75 12.59 -6.59 8.30
CA ALA A 75 12.90 -5.84 8.23
C ALA A 75 13.13 -5.49 8.14
N GLU A 76 13.14 -5.76 8.49
CA GLU A 76 13.49 -5.12 8.39
C GLU A 76 13.80 -4.58 8.11
N ALA A 77 13.93 -5.00 8.36
CA ALA A 77 14.26 -4.22 8.10
C ALA A 77 14.31 -3.68 7.82
N GLY A 78 14.37 -3.98 8.16
CA GLY A 78 14.51 -3.21 7.97
C GLY A 78 14.38 -3.01 7.68
N GLY A 79 14.46 -3.29 7.96
CA GLY A 79 14.53 -2.79 7.80
C GLY A 79 14.30 -2.62 7.61
#